data_13173011d3ac10af6aee68e1138108db
#
_entry.id   13173011d3ac10af6aee68e1138108db
#
_cell.length_a   1.000
_cell.length_b   1.000
_cell.length_c   1.000
_cell.angle_alpha   90.00
_cell.angle_beta   90.00
_cell.angle_gamma   90.00
#
_symmetry.space_group_name_H-M   'P 1'
#
loop_
_entity.id
_entity.type
_entity.pdbx_description
1 polymer ?
#
loop_
_entity_poly.entity_id
_entity_poly.type
_entity_poly.pdbx_seq_one_letter_code
_entity_poly.pdbx_strand_id
1 'polypeptide(L)'
;MMKKLLIAMMCIASVFITAACRNSTASTSEPTSASLDVGNRSWNTEEYMIPFWKTDKIVDESILLVSNGNEAAEGELLFAPDKIESVVSYNPYEAKTVVYIEGEDYVVEGKKIKAVSKKMPFMTEDQLSGKDKMSGFDYSQIPSTDKGLYLPFTESTGFIEKQIFVTYIHTQKWNKETPAYAGDKLSNLAKKIAKKEKINLFVYGDSISTGANSSGYLNVYPNKPSWPQVIRKGLADQFGTEVELVNKAVGGWTSENAVKSQESIGWVNGKQISQAGIKVTLEEMPDYKPDLAVIGFGMNDATMGISKTAYRAYMQKIIKTIKDRNSDCEFILLGTMLANPKAYNQSKNQISYYDELLKIAEGDDKITSVNIGKMHEDLLDSGKKYADMTSNNVNHPNDFMASVYAMNILSLLIK
;
A
#
# COMPACT_ATOMS: atom_id res chain seq x y z
N MET A 1 15.40 26.13 38.21
CA MET A 1 13.96 26.00 37.89
C MET A 1 13.84 25.41 36.48
N MET A 2 13.83 24.10 36.38
CA MET A 2 13.71 23.37 35.12
C MET A 2 12.23 23.20 34.80
N LYS A 3 11.78 23.81 33.69
CA LYS A 3 10.45 23.53 33.14
C LYS A 3 10.52 22.19 32.39
N LYS A 4 9.91 21.18 32.97
CA LYS A 4 9.64 19.90 32.29
C LYS A 4 8.64 20.14 31.16
N LEU A 5 9.08 20.01 29.92
CA LEU A 5 8.21 19.99 28.76
C LEU A 5 7.55 18.62 28.70
N LEU A 6 6.28 18.57 29.04
CA LEU A 6 5.44 17.37 28.86
C LEU A 6 5.16 17.25 27.37
N ILE A 7 5.82 16.30 26.70
CA ILE A 7 5.43 15.90 25.34
C ILE A 7 4.14 15.10 25.50
N ALA A 8 3.03 15.71 25.14
CA ALA A 8 1.75 15.03 25.06
C ALA A 8 1.83 14.00 23.94
N MET A 9 1.83 12.74 24.32
CA MET A 9 1.69 11.58 23.44
C MET A 9 0.28 11.63 22.87
N MET A 10 0.11 12.21 21.67
CA MET A 10 -1.15 12.19 20.98
C MET A 10 -1.33 10.82 20.34
N CYS A 11 -1.90 9.89 21.11
CA CYS A 11 -2.52 8.71 20.53
C CYS A 11 -3.62 9.18 19.58
N ILE A 12 -3.52 8.84 18.31
CA ILE A 12 -4.60 9.04 17.34
C ILE A 12 -5.73 8.10 17.76
N ALA A 13 -6.66 8.62 18.54
CA ALA A 13 -7.88 7.89 18.87
C ALA A 13 -8.82 8.04 17.66
N SER A 14 -8.98 6.98 16.89
CA SER A 14 -10.00 6.91 15.86
C SER A 14 -11.37 6.95 16.51
N VAL A 15 -12.12 8.02 16.31
CA VAL A 15 -13.49 8.15 16.75
C VAL A 15 -14.36 7.29 15.84
N PHE A 16 -14.89 6.19 16.37
CA PHE A 16 -15.87 5.37 15.67
C PHE A 16 -17.22 6.09 15.60
N ILE A 17 -17.67 6.36 14.40
CA ILE A 17 -19.09 6.68 14.15
C ILE A 17 -19.83 5.35 14.14
N THR A 18 -20.62 5.10 15.19
CA THR A 18 -21.54 3.96 15.26
C THR A 18 -22.70 4.19 14.30
N ALA A 19 -22.66 3.54 13.15
CA ALA A 19 -23.86 3.38 12.33
C ALA A 19 -24.79 2.38 13.02
N ALA A 20 -26.01 2.80 13.30
CA ALA A 20 -27.03 1.99 13.95
C ALA A 20 -27.38 0.76 13.10
N CYS A 21 -26.98 -0.42 13.54
CA CYS A 21 -27.43 -1.68 12.99
C CYS A 21 -28.82 -2.03 13.57
N ARG A 22 -29.76 -2.27 12.68
CA ARG A 22 -31.05 -2.94 13.01
C ARG A 22 -30.75 -4.40 13.39
N ASN A 23 -31.31 -4.81 14.52
CA ASN A 23 -31.26 -6.18 15.05
C ASN A 23 -31.74 -7.22 14.04
N SER A 24 -30.91 -8.19 13.74
CA SER A 24 -31.32 -9.55 13.39
C SER A 24 -30.50 -10.53 14.23
N THR A 25 -31.17 -11.34 15.01
CA THR A 25 -30.61 -12.41 15.84
C THR A 25 -29.97 -13.48 14.97
N ALA A 26 -28.65 -13.67 15.08
CA ALA A 26 -27.95 -14.83 14.56
C ALA A 26 -26.84 -15.27 15.52
N SER A 27 -26.74 -16.59 15.67
CA SER A 27 -25.98 -17.37 16.63
C SER A 27 -24.48 -17.06 16.63
N THR A 28 -23.90 -17.03 17.84
CA THR A 28 -22.47 -16.94 18.12
C THR A 28 -21.74 -18.22 17.70
N SER A 29 -20.94 -18.13 16.64
CA SER A 29 -19.79 -18.99 16.40
C SER A 29 -18.58 -18.08 16.22
N GLU A 30 -17.52 -18.35 17.01
CA GLU A 30 -16.24 -17.65 16.91
C GLU A 30 -15.69 -17.74 15.48
N PRO A 31 -15.16 -16.64 14.88
CA PRO A 31 -14.53 -16.75 13.59
C PRO A 31 -13.10 -17.27 13.77
N THR A 32 -12.90 -18.55 13.48
CA THR A 32 -11.61 -19.05 13.01
C THR A 32 -11.08 -18.14 11.91
N SER A 33 -9.76 -17.95 11.83
CA SER A 33 -9.03 -17.11 10.85
C SER A 33 -9.59 -17.29 9.43
N ALA A 34 -10.69 -16.61 9.15
CA ALA A 34 -11.29 -16.61 7.83
C ALA A 34 -10.34 -15.84 6.90
N SER A 35 -9.69 -16.58 6.00
CA SER A 35 -9.29 -16.01 4.72
C SER A 35 -10.46 -15.19 4.22
N LEU A 36 -10.27 -13.87 4.05
CA LEU A 36 -11.23 -13.03 3.35
C LEU A 36 -11.39 -13.65 1.96
N ASP A 37 -12.45 -14.44 1.79
CA ASP A 37 -12.90 -14.91 0.50
C ASP A 37 -13.38 -13.66 -0.24
N VAL A 38 -12.46 -13.05 -0.99
CA VAL A 38 -12.74 -11.89 -1.84
C VAL A 38 -13.63 -12.42 -2.94
N GLY A 39 -14.94 -12.36 -2.69
CA GLY A 39 -15.97 -13.00 -3.47
C GLY A 39 -15.75 -12.86 -4.97
N ASN A 40 -15.69 -14.00 -5.59
CA ASN A 40 -15.83 -14.42 -6.99
C ASN A 40 -15.81 -13.30 -8.06
N ARG A 41 -14.79 -12.44 -8.05
CA ARG A 41 -14.45 -11.59 -9.18
C ARG A 41 -13.20 -12.17 -9.81
N SER A 42 -13.34 -12.53 -11.07
CA SER A 42 -12.23 -12.87 -11.93
C SER A 42 -11.32 -11.64 -12.08
N TRP A 43 -10.41 -11.45 -11.13
CA TRP A 43 -9.27 -10.59 -11.32
C TRP A 43 -8.46 -11.20 -12.44
N ASN A 44 -8.32 -10.48 -13.54
CA ASN A 44 -7.28 -10.82 -14.49
C ASN A 44 -5.95 -10.38 -13.86
N THR A 45 -5.39 -11.24 -13.03
CA THR A 45 -4.12 -10.96 -12.34
C THR A 45 -2.99 -10.74 -13.33
N GLU A 46 -3.05 -11.31 -14.52
CA GLU A 46 -2.04 -11.09 -15.54
C GLU A 46 -1.93 -9.60 -15.89
N GLU A 47 -3.04 -8.89 -16.03
CA GLU A 47 -3.03 -7.46 -16.33
C GLU A 47 -2.46 -6.59 -15.19
N TYR A 48 -2.63 -7.01 -13.93
CA TYR A 48 -2.10 -6.29 -12.77
C TYR A 48 -0.69 -6.71 -12.35
N MET A 49 -0.21 -7.86 -12.83
CA MET A 49 1.10 -8.38 -12.46
C MET A 49 2.19 -8.02 -13.44
N ILE A 50 1.84 -7.69 -14.69
CA ILE A 50 2.82 -7.21 -15.67
C ILE A 50 3.25 -5.80 -15.25
N PRO A 51 4.53 -5.59 -14.91
CA PRO A 51 5.00 -4.28 -14.51
C PRO A 51 4.78 -3.25 -15.62
N PHE A 52 4.25 -2.09 -15.29
CA PHE A 52 3.94 -1.04 -16.26
C PHE A 52 5.19 -0.59 -17.08
N TRP A 53 6.39 -0.84 -16.56
CA TRP A 53 7.65 -0.56 -17.28
C TRP A 53 8.06 -1.64 -18.29
N LYS A 54 7.37 -2.77 -18.31
CA LYS A 54 7.60 -3.90 -19.25
C LYS A 54 6.49 -4.04 -20.29
N THR A 55 5.44 -3.25 -20.23
CA THR A 55 4.27 -3.33 -21.12
C THR A 55 4.02 -1.99 -21.82
N ASP A 56 3.21 -2.00 -22.84
CA ASP A 56 2.64 -0.82 -23.51
C ASP A 56 1.21 -0.51 -23.03
N LYS A 57 0.72 -1.21 -22.01
CA LYS A 57 -0.62 -1.03 -21.46
C LYS A 57 -0.54 -0.70 -19.95
N ILE A 58 -1.23 0.36 -19.57
CA ILE A 58 -1.49 0.67 -18.16
C ILE A 58 -2.93 0.27 -17.83
N VAL A 59 -3.11 -0.46 -16.73
CA VAL A 59 -4.43 -0.88 -16.25
C VAL A 59 -4.78 -0.13 -14.98
N ASP A 60 -5.96 0.51 -14.98
CA ASP A 60 -6.55 1.19 -13.82
C ASP A 60 -5.59 2.18 -13.13
N GLU A 61 -4.87 2.98 -13.91
CA GLU A 61 -4.10 4.09 -13.35
C GLU A 61 -5.03 5.06 -12.63
N SER A 62 -4.83 5.24 -11.34
CA SER A 62 -5.65 6.17 -10.55
C SER A 62 -5.22 7.62 -10.74
N ILE A 63 -6.19 8.52 -10.85
CA ILE A 63 -6.01 9.94 -11.00
C ILE A 63 -7.04 10.67 -10.15
N LEU A 64 -6.60 11.63 -9.36
CA LEU A 64 -7.46 12.61 -8.73
C LEU A 64 -7.53 13.86 -9.63
N LEU A 65 -8.67 14.07 -10.27
CA LEU A 65 -8.88 15.31 -11.02
C LEU A 65 -8.98 16.50 -10.06
N VAL A 66 -8.28 17.59 -10.38
CA VAL A 66 -8.24 18.78 -9.54
C VAL A 66 -8.66 20.00 -10.34
N SER A 67 -9.55 20.83 -9.76
CA SER A 67 -9.98 22.12 -10.32
C SER A 67 -9.48 23.28 -9.45
N ASN A 68 -9.06 24.37 -10.07
CA ASN A 68 -8.78 25.64 -9.36
C ASN A 68 -10.06 26.42 -9.02
N GLY A 69 -11.24 25.85 -9.29
CA GLY A 69 -12.55 26.46 -9.05
C GLY A 69 -13.15 27.22 -10.24
N ASN A 70 -12.33 27.66 -11.20
CA ASN A 70 -12.76 28.41 -12.40
C ASN A 70 -12.62 27.63 -13.70
N GLU A 71 -11.76 26.59 -13.69
CA GLU A 71 -11.43 25.79 -14.85
C GLU A 71 -11.94 24.36 -14.69
N ALA A 72 -12.00 23.64 -15.81
CA ALA A 72 -12.28 22.20 -15.80
C ALA A 72 -11.29 21.46 -14.92
N ALA A 73 -11.77 20.48 -14.16
CA ALA A 73 -10.89 19.64 -13.37
C ALA A 73 -9.99 18.79 -14.29
N GLU A 74 -8.69 18.76 -13.99
CA GLU A 74 -7.72 18.04 -14.80
C GLU A 74 -6.78 17.17 -13.94
N GLY A 75 -6.19 16.16 -14.58
CA GLY A 75 -5.15 15.32 -14.01
C GLY A 75 -4.16 14.87 -15.06
N GLU A 76 -3.08 14.20 -14.66
CA GLU A 76 -2.02 13.75 -15.57
C GLU A 76 -1.87 12.24 -15.53
N LEU A 77 -1.87 11.61 -16.72
CA LEU A 77 -1.50 10.22 -16.93
C LEU A 77 0.03 10.04 -16.83
N LEU A 78 0.48 8.87 -16.46
CA LEU A 78 1.91 8.55 -16.40
C LEU A 78 2.56 8.65 -17.80
N PHE A 79 1.85 8.18 -18.83
CA PHE A 79 2.26 8.26 -20.23
C PHE A 79 1.18 8.93 -21.07
N ALA A 80 1.56 9.57 -22.19
CA ALA A 80 0.60 10.02 -23.17
C ALA A 80 -0.05 8.79 -23.84
N PRO A 81 -1.37 8.66 -23.79
CA PRO A 81 -2.04 7.50 -24.38
C PRO A 81 -2.07 7.59 -25.91
N ASP A 82 -1.81 6.47 -26.57
CA ASP A 82 -2.11 6.30 -27.99
C ASP A 82 -3.58 5.89 -28.17
N LYS A 83 -4.14 5.21 -27.15
CA LYS A 83 -5.54 4.79 -27.12
C LYS A 83 -6.02 4.65 -25.68
N ILE A 84 -7.11 5.33 -25.34
CA ILE A 84 -7.85 5.07 -24.10
C ILE A 84 -8.75 3.85 -24.31
N GLU A 85 -8.67 2.86 -23.40
CA GLU A 85 -9.57 1.71 -23.41
C GLU A 85 -10.74 1.90 -22.46
N SER A 86 -10.53 2.51 -21.31
CA SER A 86 -11.59 2.86 -20.37
C SER A 86 -11.20 3.99 -19.45
N VAL A 87 -12.17 4.82 -19.09
CA VAL A 87 -12.11 5.77 -17.96
C VAL A 87 -13.31 5.49 -17.10
N VAL A 88 -13.06 5.12 -15.84
CA VAL A 88 -14.11 4.73 -14.89
C VAL A 88 -13.91 5.36 -13.53
N SER A 89 -14.96 5.42 -12.72
CA SER A 89 -14.87 5.56 -11.27
C SER A 89 -15.66 4.47 -10.58
N TYR A 90 -15.40 4.26 -9.31
CA TYR A 90 -16.05 3.22 -8.54
C TYR A 90 -16.94 3.87 -7.44
N ASN A 91 -18.22 3.50 -7.44
CA ASN A 91 -19.09 3.80 -6.30
C ASN A 91 -18.99 2.65 -5.30
N PRO A 92 -18.31 2.85 -4.17
CA PRO A 92 -18.06 1.77 -3.21
C PRO A 92 -19.31 1.28 -2.50
N TYR A 93 -20.34 2.13 -2.37
CA TYR A 93 -21.57 1.82 -1.64
C TYR A 93 -22.60 1.09 -2.50
N GLU A 94 -22.72 1.48 -3.78
CA GLU A 94 -23.66 0.87 -4.71
C GLU A 94 -23.03 -0.33 -5.47
N ALA A 95 -21.76 -0.63 -5.20
CA ALA A 95 -20.98 -1.65 -5.93
C ALA A 95 -21.07 -1.47 -7.45
N LYS A 96 -20.93 -0.23 -7.92
CA LYS A 96 -21.15 0.15 -9.31
C LYS A 96 -19.91 0.79 -9.93
N THR A 97 -19.61 0.38 -11.15
CA THR A 97 -18.67 1.10 -12.04
C THR A 97 -19.43 2.16 -12.83
N VAL A 98 -18.92 3.39 -12.78
CA VAL A 98 -19.39 4.49 -13.63
C VAL A 98 -18.39 4.63 -14.78
N VAL A 99 -18.86 4.55 -16.00
CA VAL A 99 -18.04 4.64 -17.23
C VAL A 99 -18.18 6.04 -17.81
N TYR A 100 -17.07 6.63 -18.25
CA TYR A 100 -17.01 7.96 -18.86
C TYR A 100 -16.66 7.85 -20.34
N ILE A 101 -17.24 8.75 -21.17
CA ILE A 101 -17.14 8.73 -22.63
C ILE A 101 -16.28 9.91 -23.09
N GLU A 102 -15.27 9.62 -23.90
CA GLU A 102 -14.42 10.66 -24.52
C GLU A 102 -15.24 11.58 -25.43
N GLY A 103 -14.99 12.87 -25.32
CA GLY A 103 -15.75 13.92 -26.04
C GLY A 103 -17.05 14.34 -25.37
N GLU A 104 -17.63 13.51 -24.46
CA GLU A 104 -18.84 13.85 -23.71
C GLU A 104 -18.53 14.15 -22.24
N ASP A 105 -17.73 13.34 -21.58
CA ASP A 105 -17.40 13.45 -20.16
C ASP A 105 -16.00 13.98 -19.94
N TYR A 106 -15.05 13.62 -20.83
CA TYR A 106 -13.66 14.08 -20.75
C TYR A 106 -13.02 14.24 -22.13
N VAL A 107 -11.89 14.95 -22.17
CA VAL A 107 -10.97 15.01 -23.31
C VAL A 107 -9.55 14.73 -22.86
N VAL A 108 -8.70 14.28 -23.79
CA VAL A 108 -7.27 14.01 -23.53
C VAL A 108 -6.41 14.88 -24.44
N GLU A 109 -5.43 15.58 -23.86
CA GLU A 109 -4.46 16.42 -24.56
C GLU A 109 -3.04 16.05 -24.08
N GLY A 110 -2.30 15.30 -24.87
CA GLY A 110 -1.02 14.73 -24.46
C GLY A 110 -1.19 13.78 -23.29
N LYS A 111 -0.60 14.11 -22.12
CA LYS A 111 -0.78 13.34 -20.88
C LYS A 111 -1.96 13.81 -20.02
N LYS A 112 -2.56 14.95 -20.35
CA LYS A 112 -3.62 15.55 -19.53
C LYS A 112 -4.97 14.98 -19.88
N ILE A 113 -5.72 14.57 -18.86
CA ILE A 113 -7.15 14.24 -18.93
C ILE A 113 -7.94 15.34 -18.24
N LYS A 114 -8.93 15.90 -18.93
CA LYS A 114 -9.75 17.03 -18.47
C LYS A 114 -11.23 16.64 -18.47
N ALA A 115 -11.91 16.84 -17.35
CA ALA A 115 -13.35 16.68 -17.27
C ALA A 115 -14.06 17.79 -18.05
N VAL A 116 -14.98 17.44 -18.94
CA VAL A 116 -15.84 18.39 -19.64
C VAL A 116 -17.28 18.31 -19.15
N SER A 117 -17.64 17.27 -18.41
CA SER A 117 -18.93 17.14 -17.75
C SER A 117 -18.80 17.18 -16.23
N LYS A 118 -19.90 17.53 -15.54
CA LYS A 118 -19.96 17.52 -14.07
C LYS A 118 -20.19 16.11 -13.48
N LYS A 119 -20.21 15.07 -14.29
CA LYS A 119 -20.41 13.69 -13.84
C LYS A 119 -19.15 13.08 -13.23
N MET A 120 -17.98 13.53 -13.65
CA MET A 120 -16.70 13.00 -13.19
C MET A 120 -16.39 13.49 -11.77
N PRO A 121 -15.86 12.60 -10.89
CA PRO A 121 -15.43 13.01 -9.56
C PRO A 121 -14.18 13.86 -9.64
N PHE A 122 -14.08 14.85 -8.75
CA PHE A 122 -12.91 15.71 -8.61
C PHE A 122 -12.85 16.34 -7.22
N MET A 123 -11.74 16.97 -6.92
CA MET A 123 -11.60 17.90 -5.79
C MET A 123 -11.12 19.27 -6.29
N THR A 124 -11.46 20.34 -5.56
CA THR A 124 -10.84 21.64 -5.80
C THR A 124 -9.48 21.73 -5.10
N GLU A 125 -8.61 22.64 -5.56
CA GLU A 125 -7.33 22.94 -4.87
C GLU A 125 -7.58 23.36 -3.41
N ASP A 126 -8.62 24.13 -3.15
CA ASP A 126 -8.97 24.59 -1.81
C ASP A 126 -9.46 23.44 -0.91
N GLN A 127 -10.18 22.45 -1.46
CA GLN A 127 -10.52 21.23 -0.74
C GLN A 127 -9.27 20.40 -0.45
N LEU A 128 -8.41 20.19 -1.44
CA LEU A 128 -7.20 19.40 -1.30
C LEU A 128 -6.16 20.04 -0.36
N SER A 129 -6.15 21.37 -0.28
CA SER A 129 -5.30 22.13 0.64
C SER A 129 -5.88 22.31 2.05
N GLY A 130 -7.15 21.93 2.28
CA GLY A 130 -7.81 22.05 3.59
C GLY A 130 -8.40 23.44 3.88
N LYS A 131 -8.41 24.36 2.91
CA LYS A 131 -9.08 25.67 3.04
C LYS A 131 -10.60 25.50 3.00
N ASP A 132 -11.08 24.68 2.07
CA ASP A 132 -12.48 24.36 1.92
C ASP A 132 -12.72 22.90 2.33
N LYS A 133 -13.72 22.67 3.19
CA LYS A 133 -13.94 21.37 3.83
C LYS A 133 -15.06 20.60 3.16
N MET A 134 -14.89 19.27 3.09
CA MET A 134 -15.86 18.33 2.56
C MET A 134 -16.35 17.39 3.66
N SER A 135 -17.57 16.90 3.54
CA SER A 135 -18.06 15.79 4.36
C SER A 135 -17.31 14.48 4.01
N GLY A 136 -17.12 13.60 4.99
CA GLY A 136 -16.43 12.32 4.80
C GLY A 136 -14.91 12.39 4.95
N PHE A 137 -14.35 13.58 5.16
CA PHE A 137 -12.94 13.79 5.46
C PHE A 137 -12.77 14.38 6.86
N ASP A 138 -11.75 13.92 7.57
CA ASP A 138 -11.35 14.52 8.84
C ASP A 138 -10.20 15.50 8.59
N TYR A 139 -10.50 16.79 8.73
CA TYR A 139 -9.53 17.86 8.57
C TYR A 139 -8.83 18.23 9.89
N SER A 140 -9.23 17.65 11.02
CA SER A 140 -8.70 18.03 12.33
C SER A 140 -7.50 17.18 12.79
N GLN A 141 -7.29 16.02 12.19
CA GLN A 141 -6.29 15.05 12.65
C GLN A 141 -4.90 15.29 12.07
N ILE A 142 -4.79 15.73 10.82
CA ILE A 142 -3.50 15.85 10.13
C ILE A 142 -3.18 17.31 9.82
N PRO A 143 -2.40 17.97 10.67
CA PRO A 143 -1.94 19.32 10.38
C PRO A 143 -1.13 19.37 9.08
N SER A 144 -1.38 20.40 8.26
CA SER A 144 -0.60 20.66 7.07
C SER A 144 0.71 21.40 7.41
N THR A 145 1.72 21.26 6.55
CA THR A 145 2.89 22.14 6.57
C THR A 145 2.52 23.59 6.23
N ASP A 146 1.39 23.80 5.57
CA ASP A 146 0.84 25.12 5.32
C ASP A 146 0.18 25.65 6.60
N LYS A 147 0.67 26.78 7.09
CA LYS A 147 0.32 27.30 8.42
C LYS A 147 -1.18 27.50 8.60
N GLY A 148 -1.73 26.87 9.63
CA GLY A 148 -3.14 26.97 10.01
C GLY A 148 -4.09 26.11 9.18
N LEU A 149 -3.58 25.30 8.25
CA LEU A 149 -4.36 24.37 7.46
C LEU A 149 -4.19 22.92 7.92
N TYR A 150 -5.13 22.07 7.51
CA TYR A 150 -5.13 20.65 7.76
C TYR A 150 -5.36 19.91 6.45
N LEU A 151 -4.71 18.76 6.26
CA LEU A 151 -4.97 17.91 5.11
C LEU A 151 -6.34 17.24 5.23
N PRO A 152 -7.08 17.09 4.12
CA PRO A 152 -8.19 16.16 4.08
C PRO A 152 -7.67 14.75 4.28
N PHE A 153 -8.16 14.09 5.29
CA PHE A 153 -7.72 12.76 5.71
C PHE A 153 -8.94 11.86 5.90
N THR A 154 -8.81 10.59 5.56
CA THR A 154 -9.85 9.59 5.82
C THR A 154 -9.24 8.19 5.91
N GLU A 155 -9.74 7.37 6.81
CA GLU A 155 -9.45 5.93 6.87
C GLU A 155 -10.58 5.11 6.20
N SER A 156 -11.40 5.76 5.37
CA SER A 156 -12.51 5.13 4.65
C SER A 156 -12.39 5.35 3.13
N THR A 157 -13.51 5.39 2.41
CA THR A 157 -13.59 5.41 0.96
C THR A 157 -13.42 6.79 0.31
N GLY A 158 -13.30 7.87 1.10
CA GLY A 158 -13.40 9.23 0.60
C GLY A 158 -12.50 9.56 -0.61
N PHE A 159 -11.24 9.09 -0.62
CA PHE A 159 -10.37 9.28 -1.79
C PHE A 159 -10.71 8.35 -2.96
N ILE A 160 -11.12 7.10 -2.70
CA ILE A 160 -11.57 6.17 -3.75
C ILE A 160 -12.71 6.78 -4.56
N GLU A 161 -13.66 7.45 -3.88
CA GLU A 161 -14.82 8.09 -4.50
C GLU A 161 -14.46 9.33 -5.34
N LYS A 162 -13.30 9.90 -5.14
CA LYS A 162 -12.81 11.10 -5.83
C LYS A 162 -11.84 10.80 -6.96
N GLN A 163 -11.36 9.57 -7.06
CA GLN A 163 -10.42 9.14 -8.09
C GLN A 163 -11.15 8.54 -9.29
N ILE A 164 -10.61 8.78 -10.47
CA ILE A 164 -10.90 8.03 -11.68
C ILE A 164 -9.80 7.01 -11.92
N PHE A 165 -10.10 5.98 -12.69
CA PHE A 165 -9.20 4.90 -13.05
C PHE A 165 -9.17 4.77 -14.57
N VAL A 166 -7.98 4.85 -15.14
CA VAL A 166 -7.78 4.91 -16.59
C VAL A 166 -6.98 3.70 -17.06
N THR A 167 -7.53 2.96 -18.01
CA THR A 167 -6.83 1.91 -18.73
C THR A 167 -6.54 2.37 -20.13
N TYR A 168 -5.27 2.28 -20.58
CA TYR A 168 -4.85 2.81 -21.86
C TYR A 168 -3.60 2.12 -22.41
N ILE A 169 -3.39 2.28 -23.71
CA ILE A 169 -2.20 1.83 -24.43
C ILE A 169 -1.32 3.02 -24.75
N HIS A 170 0.00 2.83 -24.67
CA HIS A 170 1.02 3.84 -24.98
C HIS A 170 2.27 3.21 -25.60
N THR A 171 3.05 4.00 -26.32
CA THR A 171 4.33 3.58 -26.90
C THR A 171 5.56 4.12 -26.17
N GLN A 172 5.37 5.02 -25.21
CA GLN A 172 6.46 5.58 -24.42
C GLN A 172 7.10 4.53 -23.51
N LYS A 173 8.40 4.66 -23.27
CA LYS A 173 9.13 3.73 -22.40
C LYS A 173 9.47 4.37 -21.07
N TRP A 174 9.35 3.59 -20.02
CA TRP A 174 9.85 3.96 -18.71
C TRP A 174 11.38 4.11 -18.74
N ASN A 175 11.89 5.23 -18.27
CA ASN A 175 13.32 5.59 -18.35
C ASN A 175 13.99 5.71 -16.98
N LYS A 176 13.34 5.25 -15.94
CA LYS A 176 13.89 5.22 -14.57
C LYS A 176 14.31 3.79 -14.20
N GLU A 177 15.04 3.67 -13.09
CA GLU A 177 15.45 2.38 -12.57
C GLU A 177 14.27 1.47 -12.23
N THR A 178 14.46 0.19 -12.44
CA THR A 178 13.48 -0.83 -12.15
C THR A 178 14.11 -1.98 -11.37
N PRO A 179 13.35 -2.71 -10.53
CA PRO A 179 13.89 -3.84 -9.81
C PRO A 179 14.45 -4.92 -10.74
N ALA A 180 15.65 -5.36 -10.45
CA ALA A 180 16.29 -6.46 -11.17
C ALA A 180 15.87 -7.80 -10.60
N TYR A 181 15.77 -8.83 -11.47
CA TYR A 181 15.52 -10.20 -11.03
C TYR A 181 16.57 -10.67 -10.01
N ALA A 182 16.12 -11.20 -8.88
CA ALA A 182 16.96 -11.58 -7.73
C ALA A 182 17.05 -13.10 -7.52
N GLY A 183 16.78 -13.91 -8.56
CA GLY A 183 16.68 -15.36 -8.42
C GLY A 183 17.94 -16.06 -7.89
N ASP A 184 19.11 -15.47 -8.04
CA ASP A 184 20.36 -16.03 -7.47
C ASP A 184 20.36 -15.94 -5.93
N LYS A 185 19.76 -14.89 -5.35
CA LYS A 185 19.58 -14.70 -3.91
C LYS A 185 18.36 -15.46 -3.34
N LEU A 186 17.44 -15.89 -4.20
CA LEU A 186 16.21 -16.59 -3.83
C LEU A 186 16.21 -18.03 -4.36
N SER A 187 17.36 -18.70 -4.21
CA SER A 187 17.62 -20.01 -4.81
C SER A 187 16.80 -21.15 -4.21
N ASN A 188 16.45 -21.07 -2.92
CA ASN A 188 15.61 -22.09 -2.26
C ASN A 188 14.16 -21.98 -2.74
N LEU A 189 13.66 -20.74 -2.86
CA LEU A 189 12.35 -20.47 -3.45
C LEU A 189 12.30 -20.96 -4.91
N ALA A 190 13.32 -20.65 -5.71
CA ALA A 190 13.42 -21.10 -7.10
C ALA A 190 13.40 -22.64 -7.21
N LYS A 191 14.07 -23.37 -6.29
CA LYS A 191 14.01 -24.84 -6.24
C LYS A 191 12.61 -25.37 -5.92
N LYS A 192 11.90 -24.76 -4.96
CA LYS A 192 10.52 -25.12 -4.63
C LYS A 192 9.58 -24.87 -5.81
N ILE A 193 9.70 -23.72 -6.46
CA ILE A 193 8.96 -23.39 -7.67
C ILE A 193 9.17 -24.44 -8.77
N ALA A 194 10.43 -24.80 -9.05
CA ALA A 194 10.77 -25.79 -10.08
C ALA A 194 10.15 -27.17 -9.80
N LYS A 195 9.98 -27.52 -8.53
CA LYS A 195 9.36 -28.79 -8.09
C LYS A 195 7.85 -28.68 -7.89
N LYS A 196 7.26 -27.51 -8.07
CA LYS A 196 5.84 -27.20 -7.75
C LYS A 196 5.47 -27.54 -6.29
N GLU A 197 6.42 -27.37 -5.38
CA GLU A 197 6.18 -27.51 -3.95
C GLU A 197 5.42 -26.32 -3.41
N LYS A 198 4.58 -26.53 -2.39
CA LYS A 198 3.87 -25.44 -1.68
C LYS A 198 4.86 -24.41 -1.13
N ILE A 199 4.51 -23.14 -1.29
CA ILE A 199 5.27 -21.98 -0.78
C ILE A 199 4.53 -21.38 0.41
N ASN A 200 5.21 -21.26 1.55
CA ASN A 200 4.73 -20.55 2.72
C ASN A 200 5.25 -19.10 2.66
N LEU A 201 4.40 -18.18 2.22
CA LEU A 201 4.68 -16.75 2.13
C LEU A 201 4.29 -16.07 3.44
N PHE A 202 5.28 -15.47 4.11
CA PHE A 202 5.08 -14.71 5.35
C PHE A 202 5.23 -13.21 5.07
N VAL A 203 4.24 -12.41 5.46
CA VAL A 203 4.31 -10.95 5.37
C VAL A 203 4.28 -10.36 6.77
N TYR A 204 5.22 -9.47 7.04
CA TYR A 204 5.34 -8.80 8.33
C TYR A 204 5.72 -7.34 8.15
N GLY A 205 4.97 -6.42 8.76
CA GLY A 205 5.15 -5.00 8.56
C GLY A 205 4.11 -4.16 9.29
N ASP A 206 3.93 -2.96 8.83
CA ASP A 206 2.99 -1.97 9.33
C ASP A 206 1.63 -1.96 8.58
N SER A 207 0.88 -0.85 8.67
CA SER A 207 -0.43 -0.69 8.01
C SER A 207 -0.37 -0.86 6.49
N ILE A 208 0.71 -0.45 5.84
CA ILE A 208 0.87 -0.62 4.40
C ILE A 208 0.92 -2.11 4.05
N SER A 209 1.56 -2.90 4.90
CA SER A 209 1.65 -4.37 4.74
C SER A 209 0.36 -5.10 5.14
N THR A 210 -0.51 -4.50 5.98
CA THR A 210 -1.88 -5.03 6.15
C THR A 210 -2.73 -4.83 4.90
N GLY A 211 -2.35 -3.89 4.03
CA GLY A 211 -3.12 -3.43 2.88
C GLY A 211 -4.11 -2.31 3.22
N ALA A 212 -3.89 -1.61 4.34
CA ALA A 212 -4.79 -0.57 4.84
C ALA A 212 -5.22 0.41 3.75
N ASN A 213 -6.50 0.76 3.75
CA ASN A 213 -7.19 1.64 2.81
C ASN A 213 -7.24 1.17 1.33
N SER A 214 -6.73 -0.01 0.96
CA SER A 214 -7.09 -0.60 -0.33
C SER A 214 -8.58 -0.96 -0.33
N SER A 215 -9.22 -0.97 -1.50
CA SER A 215 -10.66 -1.28 -1.58
C SER A 215 -10.99 -2.68 -1.07
N GLY A 216 -10.10 -3.65 -1.28
CA GLY A 216 -10.26 -5.01 -0.74
C GLY A 216 -10.12 -5.07 0.79
N TYR A 217 -9.20 -4.29 1.39
CA TYR A 217 -9.08 -4.19 2.84
C TYR A 217 -10.33 -3.56 3.48
N LEU A 218 -10.86 -2.52 2.87
CA LEU A 218 -12.09 -1.86 3.31
C LEU A 218 -13.35 -2.71 3.04
N ASN A 219 -13.22 -3.81 2.30
CA ASN A 219 -14.33 -4.64 1.82
C ASN A 219 -15.39 -3.82 1.05
N VAL A 220 -14.92 -2.94 0.18
CA VAL A 220 -15.77 -2.10 -0.66
C VAL A 220 -15.44 -2.29 -2.13
N TYR A 221 -16.41 -2.01 -3.00
CA TYR A 221 -16.19 -2.07 -4.43
C TYR A 221 -15.08 -1.09 -4.88
N PRO A 222 -14.11 -1.47 -5.75
CA PRO A 222 -14.09 -2.69 -6.57
C PRO A 222 -13.48 -3.94 -5.90
N ASN A 223 -13.17 -3.92 -4.60
CA ASN A 223 -12.58 -5.02 -3.83
C ASN A 223 -11.25 -5.51 -4.40
N LYS A 224 -10.39 -4.60 -4.86
CA LYS A 224 -9.06 -4.96 -5.35
C LYS A 224 -8.21 -5.53 -4.21
N PRO A 225 -7.52 -6.66 -4.44
CA PRO A 225 -6.71 -7.27 -3.40
C PRO A 225 -5.56 -6.36 -2.99
N SER A 226 -5.21 -6.38 -1.71
CA SER A 226 -4.00 -5.72 -1.23
C SER A 226 -2.74 -6.35 -1.83
N TRP A 227 -1.61 -5.63 -1.85
CA TRP A 227 -0.38 -6.11 -2.46
C TRP A 227 0.08 -7.50 -1.98
N PRO A 228 -0.06 -7.91 -0.68
CA PRO A 228 0.30 -9.26 -0.27
C PRO A 228 -0.54 -10.35 -0.95
N GLN A 229 -1.84 -10.07 -1.16
CA GLN A 229 -2.74 -10.98 -1.87
C GLN A 229 -2.40 -11.07 -3.37
N VAL A 230 -2.02 -9.93 -3.98
CA VAL A 230 -1.58 -9.90 -5.39
C VAL A 230 -0.31 -10.75 -5.56
N ILE A 231 0.68 -10.63 -4.64
CA ILE A 231 1.90 -11.45 -4.70
C ILE A 231 1.56 -12.92 -4.55
N ARG A 232 0.74 -13.29 -3.55
CA ARG A 232 0.32 -14.68 -3.36
C ARG A 232 -0.28 -15.27 -4.63
N LYS A 233 -1.26 -14.56 -5.20
CA LYS A 233 -1.94 -15.01 -6.42
C LYS A 233 -0.98 -15.03 -7.61
N GLY A 234 -0.16 -13.99 -7.76
CA GLY A 234 0.82 -13.88 -8.83
C GLY A 234 1.81 -15.03 -8.86
N LEU A 235 2.36 -15.39 -7.71
CA LEU A 235 3.26 -16.54 -7.61
C LEU A 235 2.52 -17.85 -7.92
N ALA A 236 1.31 -18.02 -7.40
CA ALA A 236 0.53 -19.22 -7.63
C ALA A 236 0.18 -19.39 -9.12
N ASP A 237 -0.30 -18.35 -9.78
CA ASP A 237 -0.71 -18.36 -11.18
C ASP A 237 0.52 -18.53 -12.12
N GLN A 238 1.60 -17.77 -11.87
CA GLN A 238 2.80 -17.80 -12.71
C GLN A 238 3.50 -19.16 -12.68
N PHE A 239 3.56 -19.79 -11.53
CA PHE A 239 4.35 -21.01 -11.34
C PHE A 239 3.51 -22.28 -11.22
N GLY A 240 2.19 -22.16 -11.15
CA GLY A 240 1.29 -23.30 -10.99
C GLY A 240 1.56 -24.08 -9.70
N THR A 241 1.82 -23.36 -8.58
CA THR A 241 2.08 -23.92 -7.27
C THR A 241 1.15 -23.34 -6.22
N GLU A 242 0.89 -24.09 -5.15
CA GLU A 242 0.14 -23.57 -4.00
C GLU A 242 0.98 -22.52 -3.24
N VAL A 243 0.39 -21.36 -2.94
CA VAL A 243 1.02 -20.34 -2.09
C VAL A 243 0.11 -20.03 -0.92
N GLU A 244 0.55 -20.41 0.27
CA GLU A 244 -0.10 -20.04 1.52
C GLU A 244 0.43 -18.70 2.00
N LEU A 245 -0.46 -17.71 2.16
CA LEU A 245 -0.11 -16.40 2.70
C LEU A 245 -0.47 -16.32 4.18
N VAL A 246 0.53 -16.09 5.02
CA VAL A 246 0.36 -15.68 6.41
C VAL A 246 0.80 -14.22 6.54
N ASN A 247 -0.17 -13.30 6.66
CA ASN A 247 0.09 -11.89 6.88
C ASN A 247 -0.09 -11.55 8.36
N LYS A 248 1.00 -11.20 9.04
CA LYS A 248 1.04 -10.82 10.45
C LYS A 248 1.46 -9.35 10.64
N ALA A 249 1.24 -8.52 9.62
CA ALA A 249 1.45 -7.08 9.70
C ALA A 249 0.45 -6.43 10.66
N VAL A 250 0.86 -5.34 11.31
CA VAL A 250 0.07 -4.62 12.31
C VAL A 250 0.14 -3.11 12.07
N GLY A 251 -1.01 -2.49 11.83
CA GLY A 251 -1.11 -1.05 11.61
C GLY A 251 -0.57 -0.22 12.77
N GLY A 252 0.14 0.86 12.45
CA GLY A 252 0.75 1.76 13.43
C GLY A 252 2.08 1.29 14.02
N TRP A 253 2.51 0.05 13.75
CA TRP A 253 3.75 -0.48 14.31
C TRP A 253 5.00 0.06 13.62
N THR A 254 6.04 0.22 14.43
CA THR A 254 7.44 0.39 14.02
C THR A 254 8.17 -0.95 14.07
N SER A 255 9.37 -1.00 13.50
CA SER A 255 10.26 -2.17 13.63
C SER A 255 10.61 -2.46 15.10
N GLU A 256 10.59 -1.44 15.97
CA GLU A 256 10.77 -1.61 17.43
C GLU A 256 9.62 -2.42 18.05
N ASN A 257 8.36 -2.07 17.74
CA ASN A 257 7.20 -2.83 18.22
C ASN A 257 7.26 -4.29 17.77
N ALA A 258 7.71 -4.50 16.54
CA ALA A 258 7.82 -5.82 15.92
C ALA A 258 8.76 -6.79 16.64
N VAL A 259 9.68 -6.30 17.48
CA VAL A 259 10.66 -7.13 18.20
C VAL A 259 10.45 -7.16 19.73
N LYS A 260 9.46 -6.43 20.24
CA LYS A 260 9.15 -6.41 21.70
C LYS A 260 8.53 -7.73 22.13
N SER A 261 8.89 -8.19 23.32
CA SER A 261 8.23 -9.33 23.99
C SER A 261 6.94 -8.91 24.71
N GLN A 262 6.84 -7.62 25.08
CA GLN A 262 5.63 -7.03 25.63
C GLN A 262 4.66 -6.70 24.52
N GLU A 263 3.37 -6.77 24.82
CA GLU A 263 2.32 -6.37 23.89
C GLU A 263 2.42 -4.88 23.54
N SER A 264 2.15 -4.59 22.28
CA SER A 264 2.03 -3.24 21.74
C SER A 264 0.67 -3.08 21.07
N ILE A 265 0.07 -1.92 21.23
CA ILE A 265 -1.19 -1.59 20.56
C ILE A 265 -0.93 -1.41 19.07
N GLY A 266 -1.88 -1.87 18.26
CA GLY A 266 -1.89 -1.69 16.82
C GLY A 266 -3.25 -1.98 16.23
N TRP A 267 -3.35 -2.04 14.90
CA TRP A 267 -4.61 -2.25 14.19
C TRP A 267 -4.50 -3.36 13.15
N VAL A 268 -5.48 -4.26 13.14
CA VAL A 268 -5.62 -5.32 12.14
C VAL A 268 -7.07 -5.32 11.67
N ASN A 269 -7.29 -5.26 10.35
CA ASN A 269 -8.62 -5.21 9.75
C ASN A 269 -9.54 -4.13 10.38
N GLY A 270 -8.99 -2.93 10.61
CA GLY A 270 -9.71 -1.80 11.21
C GLY A 270 -10.02 -1.95 12.71
N LYS A 271 -9.59 -3.03 13.37
CA LYS A 271 -9.78 -3.25 14.81
C LYS A 271 -8.49 -3.01 15.57
N GLN A 272 -8.59 -2.30 16.69
CA GLN A 272 -7.48 -2.17 17.62
C GLN A 272 -7.20 -3.52 18.29
N ILE A 273 -5.94 -3.90 18.31
CA ILE A 273 -5.44 -5.10 18.99
C ILE A 273 -4.31 -4.76 19.93
N SER A 274 -4.00 -5.69 20.84
CA SER A 274 -2.77 -5.71 21.62
C SER A 274 -2.05 -7.03 21.33
N GLN A 275 -0.80 -6.96 20.90
CA GLN A 275 -0.03 -8.10 20.42
C GLN A 275 1.45 -7.91 20.73
N ALA A 276 2.15 -9.02 21.03
CA ALA A 276 3.61 -9.02 21.16
C ALA A 276 4.28 -9.20 19.79
N GLY A 277 5.58 -8.92 19.73
CA GLY A 277 6.34 -8.95 18.47
C GLY A 277 6.59 -10.35 17.91
N ILE A 278 7.45 -10.41 16.89
CA ILE A 278 7.67 -11.57 16.00
C ILE A 278 7.94 -12.90 16.73
N LYS A 279 8.65 -12.87 17.85
CA LYS A 279 8.97 -14.11 18.59
C LYS A 279 7.70 -14.80 19.08
N VAL A 280 6.81 -14.06 19.76
CA VAL A 280 5.53 -14.58 20.27
C VAL A 280 4.62 -14.95 19.11
N THR A 281 4.54 -14.07 18.08
CA THR A 281 3.77 -14.34 16.86
C THR A 281 4.12 -15.71 16.23
N LEU A 282 5.41 -16.07 16.17
CA LEU A 282 5.83 -17.37 15.62
C LEU A 282 5.63 -18.52 16.62
N GLU A 283 5.73 -18.28 17.93
CA GLU A 283 5.45 -19.27 18.96
C GLU A 283 3.97 -19.73 18.93
N GLU A 284 3.05 -18.84 18.57
CA GLU A 284 1.63 -19.16 18.36
C GLU A 284 1.36 -20.02 17.12
N MET A 285 2.35 -20.15 16.22
CA MET A 285 2.28 -20.93 14.99
C MET A 285 3.44 -21.95 14.93
N PRO A 286 3.50 -22.94 15.85
CA PRO A 286 4.68 -23.79 16.03
C PRO A 286 5.07 -24.59 14.79
N ASP A 287 4.10 -25.01 13.97
CA ASP A 287 4.32 -25.82 12.77
C ASP A 287 4.58 -25.00 11.51
N TYR A 288 4.34 -23.67 11.55
CA TYR A 288 4.52 -22.79 10.41
C TYR A 288 6.00 -22.49 10.18
N LYS A 289 6.47 -22.76 8.96
CA LYS A 289 7.83 -22.49 8.49
C LYS A 289 7.78 -21.64 7.23
N PRO A 290 8.06 -20.34 7.31
CA PRO A 290 8.07 -19.49 6.12
C PRO A 290 9.20 -19.88 5.17
N ASP A 291 8.89 -19.93 3.87
CA ASP A 291 9.88 -20.14 2.79
C ASP A 291 10.36 -18.79 2.24
N LEU A 292 9.44 -17.86 2.11
CA LEU A 292 9.70 -16.48 1.72
C LEU A 292 9.07 -15.53 2.75
N ALA A 293 9.86 -14.63 3.31
CA ALA A 293 9.39 -13.57 4.18
C ALA A 293 9.53 -12.20 3.50
N VAL A 294 8.43 -11.46 3.37
CA VAL A 294 8.41 -10.09 2.89
C VAL A 294 8.21 -9.15 4.08
N ILE A 295 9.20 -8.29 4.35
CA ILE A 295 9.21 -7.46 5.55
C ILE A 295 9.20 -5.99 5.16
N GLY A 296 8.16 -5.25 5.61
CA GLY A 296 7.93 -3.85 5.28
C GLY A 296 7.64 -2.98 6.50
N PHE A 297 8.70 -2.39 7.08
CA PHE A 297 8.65 -1.33 8.09
C PHE A 297 9.38 -0.10 7.57
N GLY A 298 9.19 1.05 8.24
CA GLY A 298 9.92 2.27 7.93
C GLY A 298 9.04 3.52 7.90
N MET A 299 7.75 3.42 7.58
CA MET A 299 6.83 4.55 7.56
C MET A 299 6.68 5.15 8.97
N ASN A 300 6.32 4.32 9.92
CA ASN A 300 6.16 4.73 11.31
C ASN A 300 7.51 4.94 12.02
N ASP A 301 8.54 4.17 11.67
CA ASP A 301 9.89 4.33 12.19
C ASP A 301 10.42 5.74 11.92
N ALA A 302 10.27 6.23 10.70
CA ALA A 302 10.68 7.56 10.32
C ALA A 302 9.86 8.65 11.06
N THR A 303 8.56 8.45 11.16
CA THR A 303 7.65 9.38 11.87
C THR A 303 7.93 9.43 13.37
N MET A 304 8.25 8.29 13.98
CA MET A 304 8.59 8.18 15.41
C MET A 304 10.06 8.52 15.70
N GLY A 305 10.86 8.84 14.68
CA GLY A 305 12.26 9.23 14.84
C GLY A 305 13.18 8.09 15.30
N ILE A 306 12.85 6.84 14.98
CA ILE A 306 13.73 5.68 15.20
C ILE A 306 15.04 5.93 14.44
N SER A 307 16.18 5.82 15.10
CA SER A 307 17.46 6.02 14.42
C SER A 307 17.72 4.92 13.39
N LYS A 308 18.42 5.23 12.29
CA LYS A 308 18.79 4.25 11.26
C LYS A 308 19.51 3.02 11.85
N THR A 309 20.40 3.23 12.81
CA THR A 309 21.13 2.15 13.49
C THR A 309 20.17 1.26 14.30
N ALA A 310 19.22 1.83 15.03
CA ALA A 310 18.23 1.08 15.78
C ALA A 310 17.29 0.31 14.82
N TYR A 311 16.81 0.98 13.77
CA TYR A 311 16.01 0.35 12.73
C TYR A 311 16.71 -0.90 12.14
N ARG A 312 17.97 -0.76 11.70
CA ARG A 312 18.76 -1.89 11.20
C ARG A 312 18.84 -3.02 12.21
N ALA A 313 19.11 -2.72 13.49
CA ALA A 313 19.19 -3.73 14.53
C ALA A 313 17.85 -4.46 14.75
N TYR A 314 16.73 -3.73 14.71
CA TYR A 314 15.41 -4.33 14.83
C TYR A 314 15.07 -5.21 13.61
N MET A 315 15.36 -4.75 12.40
CA MET A 315 15.18 -5.54 11.18
C MET A 315 16.01 -6.83 11.21
N GLN A 316 17.28 -6.75 11.63
CA GLN A 316 18.14 -7.93 11.80
C GLN A 316 17.59 -8.91 12.86
N LYS A 317 17.00 -8.39 13.94
CA LYS A 317 16.36 -9.24 14.98
C LYS A 317 15.11 -9.94 14.45
N ILE A 318 14.28 -9.27 13.64
CA ILE A 318 13.13 -9.89 12.96
C ILE A 318 13.61 -11.03 12.06
N ILE A 319 14.58 -10.76 11.18
CA ILE A 319 15.15 -11.73 10.24
C ILE A 319 15.73 -12.93 10.98
N LYS A 320 16.53 -12.69 12.03
CA LYS A 320 17.10 -13.76 12.85
C LYS A 320 16.02 -14.64 13.46
N THR A 321 14.97 -14.04 14.03
CA THR A 321 13.87 -14.79 14.66
C THR A 321 13.14 -15.69 13.66
N ILE A 322 12.96 -15.21 12.42
CA ILE A 322 12.36 -16.02 11.35
C ILE A 322 13.33 -17.12 10.89
N LYS A 323 14.63 -16.83 10.74
CA LYS A 323 15.65 -17.84 10.40
C LYS A 323 15.82 -18.90 11.46
N ASP A 324 15.64 -18.57 12.73
CA ASP A 324 15.64 -19.55 13.84
C ASP A 324 14.47 -20.55 13.69
N ARG A 325 13.38 -20.16 13.02
CA ARG A 325 12.24 -21.05 12.69
C ARG A 325 12.49 -21.86 11.41
N ASN A 326 13.06 -21.26 10.38
CA ASN A 326 13.46 -21.91 9.13
C ASN A 326 14.74 -21.26 8.60
N SER A 327 15.87 -21.92 8.72
CA SER A 327 17.18 -21.41 8.24
C SER A 327 17.25 -21.27 6.72
N ASP A 328 16.34 -21.91 5.98
CA ASP A 328 16.24 -21.82 4.52
C ASP A 328 15.29 -20.76 4.03
N CYS A 329 14.62 -20.04 4.95
CA CYS A 329 13.79 -18.90 4.60
C CYS A 329 14.59 -17.84 3.88
N GLU A 330 14.05 -17.32 2.79
CA GLU A 330 14.59 -16.23 2.01
C GLU A 330 13.78 -14.96 2.23
N PHE A 331 14.38 -13.77 2.01
CA PHE A 331 13.79 -12.51 2.45
C PHE A 331 13.77 -11.46 1.34
N ILE A 332 12.66 -10.72 1.28
CA ILE A 332 12.54 -9.47 0.55
C ILE A 332 12.28 -8.35 1.55
N LEU A 333 13.18 -7.38 1.62
CA LEU A 333 13.06 -6.20 2.48
C LEU A 333 12.50 -5.02 1.68
N LEU A 334 11.40 -4.44 2.14
CA LEU A 334 10.73 -3.35 1.45
C LEU A 334 11.14 -1.99 2.01
N GLY A 335 11.73 -1.14 1.16
CA GLY A 335 11.73 0.30 1.40
C GLY A 335 10.31 0.83 1.19
N THR A 336 9.77 1.53 2.18
CA THR A 336 8.39 2.03 2.15
C THR A 336 8.20 3.19 1.17
N MET A 337 6.95 3.41 0.70
CA MET A 337 6.61 4.62 -0.06
C MET A 337 6.84 5.90 0.77
N LEU A 338 6.78 7.05 0.12
CA LEU A 338 6.85 8.34 0.80
C LEU A 338 5.53 8.66 1.50
N ALA A 339 5.62 9.35 2.64
CA ALA A 339 4.47 10.04 3.21
C ALA A 339 4.17 11.33 2.43
N ASN A 340 2.94 11.84 2.57
CA ASN A 340 2.56 13.11 1.97
C ASN A 340 3.48 14.24 2.47
N PRO A 341 4.16 14.96 1.56
CA PRO A 341 5.08 16.03 1.94
C PRO A 341 4.39 17.20 2.64
N LYS A 342 3.08 17.33 2.49
CA LYS A 342 2.25 18.33 3.17
C LYS A 342 1.81 17.92 4.58
N ALA A 343 1.92 16.64 4.96
CA ALA A 343 1.57 16.19 6.31
C ALA A 343 2.65 16.63 7.31
N TYR A 344 2.31 17.56 8.21
CA TYR A 344 3.27 18.15 9.15
C TYR A 344 3.86 17.13 10.12
N ASN A 345 3.04 16.20 10.59
CA ASN A 345 3.43 15.17 11.58
C ASN A 345 4.04 13.92 10.96
N GLN A 346 4.23 13.88 9.63
CA GLN A 346 4.92 12.77 8.97
C GLN A 346 6.38 13.13 8.68
N SER A 347 7.27 12.17 8.88
CA SER A 347 8.66 12.31 8.44
C SER A 347 8.74 12.37 6.92
N LYS A 348 9.81 12.97 6.41
CA LYS A 348 10.15 12.98 4.98
C LYS A 348 11.39 12.15 4.67
N ASN A 349 11.86 11.38 5.68
CA ASN A 349 13.10 10.62 5.60
C ASN A 349 12.89 9.11 5.38
N GLN A 350 11.69 8.66 4.98
CA GLN A 350 11.40 7.24 4.79
C GLN A 350 12.44 6.56 3.87
N ILE A 351 12.79 7.19 2.75
CA ILE A 351 13.77 6.67 1.80
C ILE A 351 15.11 6.36 2.48
N SER A 352 15.53 7.18 3.42
CA SER A 352 16.84 7.03 4.06
C SER A 352 17.01 5.73 4.87
N TYR A 353 15.92 5.05 5.19
CA TYR A 353 15.97 3.74 5.84
C TYR A 353 16.33 2.62 4.86
N TYR A 354 16.12 2.85 3.57
CA TYR A 354 16.47 1.85 2.55
C TYR A 354 17.98 1.56 2.51
N ASP A 355 18.83 2.54 2.79
CA ASP A 355 20.28 2.32 2.91
C ASP A 355 20.62 1.25 3.96
N GLU A 356 19.82 1.16 5.03
CA GLU A 356 20.04 0.16 6.07
C GLU A 356 19.55 -1.23 5.63
N LEU A 357 18.50 -1.28 4.81
CA LEU A 357 18.02 -2.54 4.20
C LEU A 357 19.04 -3.08 3.18
N LEU A 358 19.66 -2.21 2.38
CA LEU A 358 20.74 -2.58 1.47
C LEU A 358 21.91 -3.21 2.22
N LYS A 359 22.39 -2.60 3.32
CA LYS A 359 23.47 -3.14 4.15
C LYS A 359 23.16 -4.53 4.70
N ILE A 360 21.88 -4.79 5.07
CA ILE A 360 21.44 -6.12 5.51
C ILE A 360 21.48 -7.10 4.33
N ALA A 361 20.96 -6.70 3.16
CA ALA A 361 20.88 -7.55 1.98
C ALA A 361 22.25 -7.85 1.35
N GLU A 362 23.22 -6.93 1.49
CA GLU A 362 24.62 -7.14 1.05
C GLU A 362 25.36 -8.14 1.93
N GLY A 363 24.98 -8.22 3.20
CA GLY A 363 25.60 -9.12 4.19
C GLY A 363 25.06 -10.55 4.20
N ASP A 364 24.08 -10.90 3.36
CA ASP A 364 23.39 -12.19 3.43
C ASP A 364 22.82 -12.61 2.06
N ASP A 365 23.29 -13.75 1.54
CA ASP A 365 22.94 -14.25 0.20
C ASP A 365 21.46 -14.72 0.09
N LYS A 366 20.73 -14.85 1.20
CA LYS A 366 19.30 -15.20 1.24
C LYS A 366 18.40 -13.97 1.35
N ILE A 367 18.95 -12.77 1.23
CA ILE A 367 18.21 -11.53 1.41
C ILE A 367 18.35 -10.63 0.18
N THR A 368 17.22 -10.17 -0.32
CA THR A 368 17.17 -9.09 -1.31
C THR A 368 16.32 -7.94 -0.79
N SER A 369 16.34 -6.80 -1.47
CA SER A 369 15.55 -5.64 -1.11
C SER A 369 15.01 -4.94 -2.35
N VAL A 370 13.93 -4.17 -2.16
CA VAL A 370 13.35 -3.33 -3.21
C VAL A 370 12.96 -1.97 -2.63
N ASN A 371 13.25 -0.90 -3.39
CA ASN A 371 13.03 0.48 -2.97
C ASN A 371 11.72 1.03 -3.53
N ILE A 372 10.60 0.79 -2.84
CA ILE A 372 9.31 1.35 -3.23
C ILE A 372 9.30 2.89 -3.08
N GLY A 373 10.07 3.43 -2.13
CA GLY A 373 10.21 4.86 -1.95
C GLY A 373 10.81 5.53 -3.20
N LYS A 374 11.85 4.93 -3.79
CA LYS A 374 12.44 5.43 -5.03
C LYS A 374 11.47 5.30 -6.22
N MET A 375 10.77 4.20 -6.34
CA MET A 375 9.72 4.04 -7.36
C MET A 375 8.63 5.12 -7.20
N HIS A 376 8.23 5.43 -5.96
CA HIS A 376 7.25 6.49 -5.70
C HIS A 376 7.79 7.89 -6.09
N GLU A 377 9.06 8.20 -5.78
CA GLU A 377 9.70 9.43 -6.26
C GLU A 377 9.71 9.49 -7.79
N ASP A 378 10.08 8.42 -8.45
CA ASP A 378 10.15 8.36 -9.91
C ASP A 378 8.77 8.55 -10.57
N LEU A 379 7.71 8.05 -9.94
CA LEU A 379 6.32 8.32 -10.36
C LEU A 379 5.96 9.80 -10.20
N LEU A 380 6.30 10.41 -9.04
CA LEU A 380 6.09 11.85 -8.81
C LEU A 380 6.87 12.71 -9.82
N ASP A 381 8.14 12.39 -10.05
CA ASP A 381 8.99 13.08 -11.04
C ASP A 381 8.48 12.92 -12.48
N SER A 382 7.70 11.87 -12.74
CA SER A 382 7.09 11.59 -14.05
C SER A 382 5.73 12.28 -14.24
N GLY A 383 5.27 13.07 -13.24
CA GLY A 383 4.05 13.88 -13.31
C GLY A 383 2.89 13.38 -12.47
N LYS A 384 2.99 12.19 -11.85
CA LYS A 384 1.97 11.74 -10.89
C LYS A 384 1.93 12.66 -9.67
N LYS A 385 0.75 12.92 -9.17
CA LYS A 385 0.57 13.65 -7.91
C LYS A 385 0.42 12.67 -6.75
N TYR A 386 0.80 13.10 -5.54
CA TYR A 386 0.65 12.27 -4.35
C TYR A 386 -0.80 11.76 -4.18
N ALA A 387 -1.78 12.64 -4.42
CA ALA A 387 -3.20 12.34 -4.30
C ALA A 387 -3.71 11.29 -5.32
N ASP A 388 -2.98 11.05 -6.41
CA ASP A 388 -3.30 9.99 -7.38
C ASP A 388 -2.98 8.59 -6.82
N MET A 389 -2.06 8.49 -5.87
CA MET A 389 -1.45 7.24 -5.43
C MET A 389 -1.79 6.86 -3.98
N THR A 390 -2.65 7.64 -3.34
CA THR A 390 -3.01 7.47 -1.93
C THR A 390 -4.51 7.27 -1.76
N SER A 391 -4.89 6.52 -0.73
CA SER A 391 -6.28 6.37 -0.31
C SER A 391 -6.63 7.12 0.97
N ASN A 392 -5.65 7.61 1.74
CA ASN A 392 -5.89 8.41 2.95
C ASN A 392 -5.25 9.80 2.93
N ASN A 393 -4.54 10.15 1.84
CA ASN A 393 -3.80 11.40 1.65
C ASN A 393 -2.63 11.64 2.61
N VAL A 394 -2.20 10.63 3.35
CA VAL A 394 -1.12 10.78 4.34
C VAL A 394 0.01 9.79 4.09
N ASN A 395 -0.26 8.50 4.09
CA ASN A 395 0.78 7.48 4.03
C ASN A 395 0.30 6.08 3.58
N HIS A 396 -0.96 5.90 3.22
CA HIS A 396 -1.46 4.62 2.74
C HIS A 396 -1.63 4.62 1.21
N PRO A 397 -1.17 3.57 0.52
CA PRO A 397 -1.35 3.41 -0.91
C PRO A 397 -2.82 3.20 -1.25
N ASN A 398 -3.25 3.69 -2.42
CA ASN A 398 -4.49 3.24 -3.02
C ASN A 398 -4.29 1.95 -3.83
N ASP A 399 -5.33 1.47 -4.52
CA ASP A 399 -5.27 0.23 -5.29
C ASP A 399 -4.21 0.25 -6.39
N PHE A 400 -4.02 1.38 -7.06
CA PHE A 400 -2.97 1.52 -8.08
C PHE A 400 -1.57 1.41 -7.46
N MET A 401 -1.29 2.17 -6.41
CA MET A 401 0.01 2.11 -5.75
C MET A 401 0.24 0.76 -5.05
N ALA A 402 -0.81 0.08 -4.57
CA ALA A 402 -0.72 -1.30 -4.08
C ALA A 402 -0.29 -2.27 -5.20
N SER A 403 -0.80 -2.07 -6.42
CA SER A 403 -0.35 -2.83 -7.61
C SER A 403 1.12 -2.54 -7.93
N VAL A 404 1.56 -1.29 -7.80
CA VAL A 404 2.98 -0.91 -7.98
C VAL A 404 3.88 -1.62 -6.95
N TYR A 405 3.46 -1.74 -5.68
CA TYR A 405 4.16 -2.58 -4.70
C TYR A 405 4.31 -4.02 -5.19
N ALA A 406 3.23 -4.63 -5.61
CA ALA A 406 3.24 -6.00 -6.10
C ALA A 406 4.13 -6.18 -7.34
N MET A 407 4.05 -5.28 -8.33
CA MET A 407 4.88 -5.28 -9.53
C MET A 407 6.38 -5.23 -9.19
N ASN A 408 6.76 -4.38 -8.24
CA ASN A 408 8.16 -4.28 -7.80
C ASN A 408 8.65 -5.57 -7.14
N ILE A 409 7.85 -6.17 -6.26
CA ILE A 409 8.21 -7.40 -5.56
C ILE A 409 8.24 -8.58 -6.54
N LEU A 410 7.22 -8.72 -7.39
CA LEU A 410 7.15 -9.81 -8.37
C LEU A 410 8.28 -9.74 -9.40
N SER A 411 8.76 -8.54 -9.75
CA SER A 411 9.92 -8.39 -10.65
C SER A 411 11.23 -8.96 -10.09
N LEU A 412 11.35 -9.11 -8.76
CA LEU A 412 12.47 -9.82 -8.15
C LEU A 412 12.37 -11.34 -8.34
N LEU A 413 11.16 -11.86 -8.56
CA LEU A 413 10.81 -13.29 -8.55
C LEU A 413 10.53 -13.84 -9.95
N ILE A 414 10.07 -13.00 -10.86
CA ILE A 414 9.63 -13.36 -12.21
C ILE A 414 10.48 -12.60 -13.23
N LYS A 415 11.08 -13.34 -14.21
CA LYS A 415 11.91 -12.76 -15.31
C LYS A 415 11.05 -12.09 -16.36
#